data_a057f60bc17118256bb24269cdb6ba6b
#
_entry.id   a057f60bc17118256bb24269cdb6ba6b
#
_cell.length_a   1.000
_cell.length_b   1.000
_cell.length_c   1.000
_cell.angle_alpha   90.00
_cell.angle_beta   90.00
_cell.angle_gamma   90.00
#
_symmetry.space_group_name_H-M   'P 1'
#
loop_
_entity.id
_entity.type
_entity.pdbx_description
1 polymer ?
#
loop_
_entity_poly.entity_id
_entity_poly.type
_entity_poly.pdbx_seq_one_letter_code
_entity_poly.pdbx_strand_id
1 'polypeptide(L)'
;MYIRTVEIENYRAFKNFEIKFSPLSVIIGENEAGKTNLFDALALPLNNNDISFNKKRLSVSDINREAIKEFYQAIINGKDDDEIKLLIPKVRVEVEFTEPKNIIEEGVIGKWIIGEEADDSYKIRYDFKPKDTEQFVKAAKKLLDGIGDIKDIRWFNLPIELYDYDITQSNNGLRVSYSDLRLIGINSINAERDDFAESNTQKSNDILTKMLISALEDSDKAKINSAYTSFFDAIENTETFTKIVTPDPDFENFFDEIVDKLECIPNLPNLKSILSNITLKSGESYLYQRGLGYRNLVYIYLLFEFFRGNKNALNLCCIEEPEAHLSVNNLRFATDFIYKSTQKGGSSLQTLISSHSPLVINKLELTNVIVLSGNNAIHLIDSKKHLTNYLRKRPNFDILKLLLSNKTVLVEGTTEEMLINAILYRNNENVSSLEVISIEQTGFTTFMDVWLQVNKGNTKKKLSIIRDYDDNDSTKDKHQKYDTDNDNIRVRTTTKYTLEDDLAEADGNLGRLNTLFKKKYKTSADMAEFLKKSKAERMLRIADSILDEENKDPISLPKHIQEALDFMK
;
A
#
# COMPACT_ATOMS: atom_id res chain seq x y z
N MET A 1 7.52 -8.67 -19.83
CA MET A 1 6.07 -8.66 -19.49
C MET A 1 5.83 -8.13 -18.09
N TYR A 2 4.59 -7.79 -17.76
CA TYR A 2 4.14 -7.46 -16.39
C TYR A 2 2.65 -7.77 -16.26
N ILE A 3 2.14 -7.84 -15.03
CA ILE A 3 0.71 -8.00 -14.76
C ILE A 3 0.02 -6.69 -15.10
N ARG A 4 -0.89 -6.73 -16.07
CA ARG A 4 -1.64 -5.56 -16.56
C ARG A 4 -2.92 -5.34 -15.75
N THR A 5 -3.72 -6.40 -15.57
CA THR A 5 -5.02 -6.32 -14.92
C THR A 5 -5.18 -7.46 -13.91
N VAL A 6 -5.84 -7.17 -12.82
CA VAL A 6 -6.26 -8.18 -11.83
C VAL A 6 -7.72 -7.98 -11.52
N GLU A 7 -8.49 -9.05 -11.63
CA GLU A 7 -9.89 -9.12 -11.27
C GLU A 7 -10.06 -10.03 -10.05
N ILE A 8 -10.74 -9.54 -9.02
CA ILE A 8 -10.94 -10.24 -7.75
C ILE A 8 -12.43 -10.31 -7.45
N GLU A 9 -12.95 -11.54 -7.26
CA GLU A 9 -14.33 -11.81 -6.88
C GLU A 9 -14.38 -12.47 -5.49
N ASN A 10 -15.16 -11.89 -4.58
CA ASN A 10 -15.48 -12.41 -3.26
C ASN A 10 -14.28 -12.73 -2.33
N TYR A 11 -13.20 -11.99 -2.43
CA TYR A 11 -12.05 -12.17 -1.56
C TYR A 11 -11.98 -11.06 -0.50
N ARG A 12 -12.14 -11.39 0.76
CA ARG A 12 -12.08 -10.48 1.92
C ARG A 12 -12.89 -9.19 1.71
N ALA A 13 -12.22 -8.02 1.60
CA ALA A 13 -12.89 -6.75 1.35
C ALA A 13 -13.45 -6.62 -0.07
N PHE A 14 -12.96 -7.39 -1.03
CA PHE A 14 -13.32 -7.26 -2.43
C PHE A 14 -14.47 -8.19 -2.80
N LYS A 15 -15.59 -7.61 -3.24
CA LYS A 15 -16.73 -8.37 -3.78
C LYS A 15 -16.60 -8.58 -5.28
N ASN A 16 -16.48 -7.48 -6.05
CA ASN A 16 -16.13 -7.45 -7.47
C ASN A 16 -15.17 -6.28 -7.64
N PHE A 17 -13.92 -6.56 -7.89
CA PHE A 17 -12.86 -5.57 -7.91
C PHE A 17 -11.95 -5.79 -9.11
N GLU A 18 -11.65 -4.70 -9.82
CA GLU A 18 -10.70 -4.70 -10.93
C GLU A 18 -9.65 -3.62 -10.68
N ILE A 19 -8.39 -3.95 -10.96
CA ILE A 19 -7.28 -3.00 -10.89
C ILE A 19 -6.33 -3.22 -12.08
N LYS A 20 -5.85 -2.10 -12.65
CA LYS A 20 -4.83 -2.11 -13.69
C LYS A 20 -3.50 -1.63 -13.13
N PHE A 21 -2.42 -2.23 -13.57
CA PHE A 21 -1.08 -1.89 -13.10
C PHE A 21 -0.19 -1.39 -14.23
N SER A 22 0.83 -0.66 -13.85
CA SER A 22 2.02 -0.34 -14.64
C SER A 22 3.24 -1.10 -14.08
N PRO A 23 4.40 -1.07 -14.75
CA PRO A 23 5.61 -1.68 -14.20
C PRO A 23 6.01 -1.18 -12.81
N LEU A 24 5.65 0.06 -12.49
CA LEU A 24 5.71 0.64 -11.14
C LEU A 24 4.35 1.19 -10.78
N SER A 25 3.73 0.70 -9.71
CA SER A 25 2.46 1.24 -9.21
C SER A 25 2.53 1.50 -7.72
N VAL A 26 1.97 2.63 -7.29
CA VAL A 26 1.88 3.04 -5.89
C VAL A 26 0.42 3.02 -5.48
N ILE A 27 0.08 2.14 -4.56
CA ILE A 27 -1.29 1.92 -4.09
C ILE A 27 -1.48 2.71 -2.79
N ILE A 28 -2.43 3.65 -2.81
CA ILE A 28 -2.81 4.45 -1.65
C ILE A 28 -4.29 4.23 -1.32
N GLY A 29 -4.70 4.55 -0.13
CA GLY A 29 -6.10 4.43 0.31
C GLY A 29 -6.19 4.55 1.81
N GLU A 30 -7.39 4.74 2.33
CA GLU A 30 -7.66 4.74 3.77
C GLU A 30 -7.22 3.43 4.43
N ASN A 31 -7.10 3.44 5.76
CA ASN A 31 -6.94 2.20 6.51
C ASN A 31 -8.13 1.30 6.19
N GLU A 32 -7.89 0.00 6.07
CA GLU A 32 -8.90 -1.00 5.68
C GLU A 32 -9.38 -0.93 4.20
N ALA A 33 -8.81 -0.05 3.36
CA ALA A 33 -9.14 -0.02 1.93
C ALA A 33 -8.75 -1.29 1.15
N GLY A 34 -8.08 -2.25 1.80
CA GLY A 34 -7.75 -3.54 1.22
C GLY A 34 -6.36 -3.62 0.57
N LYS A 35 -5.43 -2.69 0.84
CA LYS A 35 -4.07 -2.71 0.25
C LYS A 35 -3.34 -4.04 0.47
N THR A 36 -3.26 -4.52 1.70
CA THR A 36 -2.69 -5.83 2.04
C THR A 36 -3.49 -6.98 1.42
N ASN A 37 -4.84 -6.89 1.43
CA ASN A 37 -5.69 -7.90 0.79
C ASN A 37 -5.42 -8.04 -0.70
N LEU A 38 -5.08 -6.95 -1.39
CA LEU A 38 -4.71 -6.97 -2.80
C LEU A 38 -3.41 -7.75 -3.05
N PHE A 39 -2.38 -7.54 -2.22
CA PHE A 39 -1.11 -8.27 -2.33
C PHE A 39 -1.27 -9.75 -1.98
N ASP A 40 -2.07 -10.07 -0.97
CA ASP A 40 -2.43 -11.44 -0.62
C ASP A 40 -3.20 -12.13 -1.75
N ALA A 41 -4.15 -11.42 -2.39
CA ALA A 41 -4.91 -11.95 -3.52
C ALA A 41 -4.00 -12.27 -4.72
N LEU A 42 -3.04 -11.36 -5.05
CA LEU A 42 -2.05 -11.58 -6.11
C LEU A 42 -1.19 -12.84 -5.88
N ALA A 43 -0.92 -13.18 -4.64
CA ALA A 43 -0.14 -14.37 -4.29
C ALA A 43 -0.90 -15.68 -4.53
N LEU A 44 -2.22 -15.69 -4.65
CA LEU A 44 -3.03 -16.90 -4.83
C LEU A 44 -2.79 -17.59 -6.19
N PRO A 45 -2.89 -16.92 -7.35
CA PRO A 45 -2.61 -17.54 -8.65
C PRO A 45 -1.11 -17.70 -8.93
N LEU A 46 -0.23 -16.93 -8.27
CA LEU A 46 1.19 -16.89 -8.55
C LEU A 46 1.99 -17.82 -7.63
N ASN A 47 3.25 -18.07 -8.00
CA ASN A 47 4.16 -18.82 -7.15
C ASN A 47 4.79 -17.89 -6.12
N ASN A 48 4.37 -18.02 -4.86
CA ASN A 48 5.06 -17.40 -3.75
C ASN A 48 5.90 -18.45 -3.03
N ASN A 49 7.21 -18.30 -3.05
CA ASN A 49 8.13 -19.22 -2.37
C ASN A 49 7.93 -19.25 -0.85
N ASP A 50 7.31 -18.21 -0.28
CA ASP A 50 7.02 -18.08 1.15
C ASP A 50 5.66 -18.67 1.54
N ILE A 51 4.76 -18.92 0.57
CA ILE A 51 3.43 -19.51 0.82
C ILE A 51 3.52 -21.02 0.63
N SER A 52 3.35 -21.77 1.71
CA SER A 52 3.20 -23.22 1.66
C SER A 52 1.93 -23.59 0.89
N PHE A 53 1.88 -24.81 0.34
CA PHE A 53 0.71 -25.33 -0.37
C PHE A 53 -0.60 -25.14 0.41
N ASN A 54 -0.56 -25.29 1.74
CA ASN A 54 -1.74 -25.13 2.61
C ASN A 54 -2.24 -23.67 2.71
N LYS A 55 -1.39 -22.67 2.46
CA LYS A 55 -1.80 -21.26 2.51
C LYS A 55 -2.61 -20.83 1.27
N LYS A 56 -2.57 -21.58 0.18
CA LYS A 56 -3.45 -21.34 -0.98
C LYS A 56 -4.88 -21.85 -0.76
N ARG A 57 -5.11 -22.70 0.22
CA ARG A 57 -6.45 -23.09 0.67
C ARG A 57 -6.98 -22.05 1.64
N LEU A 58 -8.05 -21.39 1.26
CA LEU A 58 -8.64 -20.30 2.00
C LEU A 58 -9.52 -20.80 3.15
N SER A 59 -9.76 -19.92 4.11
CA SER A 59 -10.70 -20.10 5.22
C SER A 59 -12.00 -19.32 4.97
N VAL A 60 -13.01 -19.52 5.80
CA VAL A 60 -14.26 -18.75 5.71
C VAL A 60 -14.03 -17.25 5.87
N SER A 61 -13.05 -16.85 6.69
CA SER A 61 -12.69 -15.42 6.89
C SER A 61 -12.08 -14.75 5.65
N ASP A 62 -11.59 -15.53 4.69
CA ASP A 62 -11.05 -15.02 3.43
C ASP A 62 -12.13 -14.81 2.36
N ILE A 63 -13.35 -15.32 2.59
CA ILE A 63 -14.49 -15.13 1.69
C ILE A 63 -15.22 -13.83 2.04
N ASN A 64 -15.63 -13.07 1.02
CA ASN A 64 -16.33 -11.81 1.22
C ASN A 64 -17.64 -12.01 2.00
N ARG A 65 -17.79 -11.23 3.07
CA ARG A 65 -18.91 -11.39 4.00
C ARG A 65 -20.27 -11.09 3.38
N GLU A 66 -20.34 -10.14 2.45
CA GLU A 66 -21.60 -9.81 1.77
C GLU A 66 -22.04 -10.94 0.83
N ALA A 67 -21.09 -11.61 0.16
CA ALA A 67 -21.40 -12.78 -0.66
C ALA A 67 -21.95 -13.95 0.19
N ILE A 68 -21.40 -14.17 1.38
CA ILE A 68 -21.93 -15.18 2.31
C ILE A 68 -23.33 -14.81 2.77
N LYS A 69 -23.58 -13.55 3.09
CA LYS A 69 -24.91 -13.07 3.51
C LYS A 69 -25.95 -13.24 2.39
N GLU A 70 -25.62 -12.89 1.15
CA GLU A 70 -26.52 -13.05 0.01
C GLU A 70 -26.88 -14.52 -0.23
N PHE A 71 -25.90 -15.41 -0.13
CA PHE A 71 -26.12 -16.85 -0.22
C PHE A 71 -27.04 -17.35 0.91
N TYR A 72 -26.81 -16.97 2.14
CA TYR A 72 -27.63 -17.36 3.27
C TYR A 72 -29.04 -16.77 3.20
N GLN A 73 -29.16 -15.52 2.78
CA GLN A 73 -30.47 -14.89 2.59
C GLN A 73 -31.30 -15.64 1.54
N ALA A 74 -30.68 -16.14 0.48
CA ALA A 74 -31.36 -16.94 -0.52
C ALA A 74 -31.89 -18.27 0.05
N ILE A 75 -31.12 -18.94 0.91
CA ILE A 75 -31.55 -20.17 1.60
C ILE A 75 -32.72 -19.90 2.55
N ILE A 76 -32.60 -18.85 3.40
CA ILE A 76 -33.63 -18.48 4.39
C ILE A 76 -34.94 -18.08 3.68
N ASN A 77 -34.86 -17.38 2.56
CA ASN A 77 -36.01 -16.98 1.77
C ASN A 77 -36.65 -18.15 0.97
N GLY A 78 -36.10 -19.37 1.05
CA GLY A 78 -36.65 -20.55 0.40
C GLY A 78 -36.56 -20.53 -1.12
N LYS A 79 -35.53 -19.88 -1.69
CA LYS A 79 -35.26 -19.94 -3.14
C LYS A 79 -35.03 -21.36 -3.60
N ASP A 80 -35.25 -21.62 -4.90
CA ASP A 80 -34.97 -22.94 -5.44
C ASP A 80 -33.47 -23.28 -5.45
N ASP A 81 -33.15 -24.56 -5.57
CA ASP A 81 -31.78 -25.04 -5.46
C ASP A 81 -30.87 -24.51 -6.58
N ASP A 82 -31.40 -24.25 -7.77
CA ASP A 82 -30.63 -23.76 -8.89
C ASP A 82 -30.31 -22.27 -8.72
N GLU A 83 -31.22 -21.45 -8.20
CA GLU A 83 -30.93 -20.07 -7.80
C GLU A 83 -29.91 -20.01 -6.65
N ILE A 84 -30.02 -20.88 -5.65
CA ILE A 84 -29.08 -20.97 -4.54
C ILE A 84 -27.68 -21.36 -5.04
N LYS A 85 -27.57 -22.30 -5.98
CA LYS A 85 -26.28 -22.72 -6.56
C LYS A 85 -25.56 -21.56 -7.27
N LEU A 86 -26.30 -20.65 -7.91
CA LEU A 86 -25.72 -19.47 -8.57
C LEU A 86 -25.10 -18.45 -7.56
N LEU A 87 -25.61 -18.44 -6.34
CA LEU A 87 -25.18 -17.54 -5.28
C LEU A 87 -24.11 -18.12 -4.35
N ILE A 88 -23.62 -19.35 -4.62
CA ILE A 88 -22.54 -19.96 -3.84
C ILE A 88 -21.33 -18.99 -3.83
N PRO A 89 -20.83 -18.59 -2.65
CA PRO A 89 -19.73 -17.63 -2.57
C PRO A 89 -18.41 -18.30 -2.96
N LYS A 90 -18.03 -18.17 -4.22
CA LYS A 90 -16.73 -18.62 -4.75
C LYS A 90 -15.75 -17.45 -4.74
N VAL A 91 -14.50 -17.73 -4.40
CA VAL A 91 -13.41 -16.75 -4.56
C VAL A 91 -12.72 -16.99 -5.89
N ARG A 92 -12.58 -15.90 -6.65
CA ARG A 92 -11.83 -15.92 -7.92
C ARG A 92 -10.81 -14.80 -7.92
N VAL A 93 -9.61 -15.12 -8.40
CA VAL A 93 -8.58 -14.11 -8.73
C VAL A 93 -8.06 -14.43 -10.12
N GLU A 94 -8.35 -13.53 -11.07
CA GLU A 94 -7.86 -13.63 -12.43
C GLU A 94 -6.77 -12.60 -12.68
N VAL A 95 -5.66 -13.04 -13.26
CA VAL A 95 -4.48 -12.21 -13.53
C VAL A 95 -4.22 -12.19 -15.02
N GLU A 96 -4.18 -11.01 -15.59
CA GLU A 96 -3.87 -10.74 -16.99
C GLU A 96 -2.47 -10.17 -17.12
N PHE A 97 -1.69 -10.75 -18.03
CA PHE A 97 -0.33 -10.33 -18.35
C PHE A 97 -0.30 -9.52 -19.65
N THR A 98 0.68 -8.65 -19.79
CA THR A 98 0.98 -8.00 -21.07
C THR A 98 1.60 -8.99 -22.03
N GLU A 99 1.59 -8.67 -23.32
CA GLU A 99 2.25 -9.45 -24.36
C GLU A 99 3.69 -9.83 -23.98
N PRO A 100 4.11 -11.08 -24.30
CA PRO A 100 5.48 -11.52 -24.09
C PRO A 100 6.44 -10.74 -25.00
N LYS A 101 7.64 -10.43 -24.48
CA LYS A 101 8.67 -9.63 -25.18
C LYS A 101 9.91 -10.44 -25.56
N ASN A 102 9.99 -11.67 -25.09
CA ASN A 102 11.14 -12.54 -25.35
C ASN A 102 10.73 -14.03 -25.27
N ILE A 103 11.62 -14.91 -25.71
CA ILE A 103 11.39 -16.35 -25.78
C ILE A 103 11.05 -16.99 -24.42
N ILE A 104 11.62 -16.48 -23.33
CA ILE A 104 11.34 -17.01 -21.99
C ILE A 104 9.91 -16.66 -21.58
N GLU A 105 9.50 -15.43 -21.79
CA GLU A 105 8.13 -14.97 -21.52
C GLU A 105 7.13 -15.73 -22.39
N GLU A 106 7.41 -15.88 -23.70
CA GLU A 106 6.58 -16.64 -24.64
C GLU A 106 6.43 -18.10 -24.20
N GLY A 107 7.52 -18.73 -23.80
CA GLY A 107 7.51 -20.13 -23.34
C GLY A 107 6.65 -20.35 -22.08
N VAL A 108 6.45 -19.31 -21.26
CA VAL A 108 5.65 -19.38 -20.04
C VAL A 108 4.19 -19.05 -20.32
N ILE A 109 3.90 -17.87 -20.92
CA ILE A 109 2.53 -17.36 -21.02
C ILE A 109 1.90 -17.54 -22.40
N GLY A 110 2.65 -17.87 -23.45
CA GLY A 110 2.10 -17.98 -24.82
C GLY A 110 0.92 -18.93 -24.95
N LYS A 111 0.92 -20.02 -24.16
CA LYS A 111 -0.21 -20.97 -24.11
C LYS A 111 -1.45 -20.48 -23.35
N TRP A 112 -1.37 -19.34 -22.64
CA TRP A 112 -2.48 -18.74 -21.87
C TRP A 112 -3.26 -17.69 -22.67
N ILE A 113 -2.98 -17.60 -23.97
CA ILE A 113 -3.58 -16.63 -24.87
C ILE A 113 -5.09 -16.82 -24.99
N ILE A 114 -5.82 -15.71 -24.96
CA ILE A 114 -7.26 -15.61 -25.24
C ILE A 114 -7.42 -14.57 -26.34
N GLY A 115 -8.07 -14.92 -27.44
CA GLY A 115 -8.34 -13.99 -28.55
C GLY A 115 -7.77 -14.50 -29.88
N GLU A 116 -8.16 -13.83 -30.96
CA GLU A 116 -7.66 -14.02 -32.32
C GLU A 116 -7.08 -12.69 -32.83
N GLU A 117 -5.77 -12.61 -32.93
CA GLU A 117 -4.91 -11.63 -33.63
C GLU A 117 -4.93 -10.14 -33.26
N ALA A 118 -5.98 -9.53 -32.72
CA ALA A 118 -5.96 -8.06 -32.48
C ALA A 118 -6.16 -7.64 -31.02
N ASP A 119 -6.71 -8.54 -30.19
CA ASP A 119 -7.00 -8.30 -28.78
C ASP A 119 -6.50 -9.47 -27.90
N ASP A 120 -5.29 -9.93 -28.15
CA ASP A 120 -4.70 -11.03 -27.40
C ASP A 120 -4.51 -10.68 -25.94
N SER A 121 -5.10 -11.48 -25.06
CA SER A 121 -4.88 -11.39 -23.60
C SER A 121 -4.34 -12.71 -23.07
N TYR A 122 -3.45 -12.63 -22.10
CA TYR A 122 -2.78 -13.79 -21.49
C TYR A 122 -3.23 -13.88 -20.04
N LYS A 123 -4.11 -14.85 -19.71
CA LYS A 123 -4.79 -14.89 -18.41
C LYS A 123 -4.67 -16.24 -17.72
N ILE A 124 -4.44 -16.19 -16.42
CA ILE A 124 -4.60 -17.32 -15.50
C ILE A 124 -5.57 -16.97 -14.38
N ARG A 125 -6.20 -17.99 -13.83
CA ARG A 125 -7.25 -17.82 -12.83
C ARG A 125 -7.08 -18.80 -11.68
N TYR A 126 -7.15 -18.26 -10.47
CA TYR A 126 -7.35 -19.02 -9.24
C TYR A 126 -8.84 -19.04 -8.92
N ASP A 127 -9.42 -20.21 -8.75
CA ASP A 127 -10.80 -20.43 -8.29
C ASP A 127 -10.77 -21.25 -6.99
N PHE A 128 -11.43 -20.75 -5.94
CA PHE A 128 -11.70 -21.49 -4.70
C PHE A 128 -13.21 -21.64 -4.52
N LYS A 129 -13.71 -22.87 -4.67
CA LYS A 129 -15.14 -23.18 -4.74
C LYS A 129 -15.43 -24.60 -4.30
N PRO A 130 -16.70 -24.93 -3.96
CA PRO A 130 -17.08 -26.32 -3.66
C PRO A 130 -16.82 -27.23 -4.85
N LYS A 131 -16.31 -28.44 -4.60
CA LYS A 131 -16.16 -29.50 -5.61
C LYS A 131 -17.51 -30.06 -6.04
N ASP A 132 -18.41 -30.23 -5.07
CA ASP A 132 -19.78 -30.70 -5.28
C ASP A 132 -20.75 -29.65 -4.74
N THR A 133 -21.43 -28.96 -5.66
CA THR A 133 -22.36 -27.87 -5.33
C THR A 133 -23.63 -28.38 -4.66
N GLU A 134 -24.09 -29.60 -4.99
CA GLU A 134 -25.29 -30.17 -4.37
C GLU A 134 -25.05 -30.56 -2.92
N GLN A 135 -23.95 -31.27 -2.68
CA GLN A 135 -23.51 -31.63 -1.33
C GLN A 135 -23.29 -30.37 -0.48
N PHE A 136 -22.69 -29.33 -1.07
CA PHE A 136 -22.44 -28.06 -0.40
C PHE A 136 -23.75 -27.35 0.03
N VAL A 137 -24.69 -27.17 -0.90
CA VAL A 137 -26.00 -26.55 -0.61
C VAL A 137 -26.75 -27.32 0.46
N LYS A 138 -26.74 -28.66 0.40
CA LYS A 138 -27.36 -29.52 1.42
C LYS A 138 -26.71 -29.35 2.80
N ALA A 139 -25.39 -29.25 2.86
CA ALA A 139 -24.67 -29.02 4.11
C ALA A 139 -24.93 -27.60 4.66
N ALA A 140 -24.93 -26.57 3.80
CA ALA A 140 -25.23 -25.19 4.18
C ALA A 140 -26.66 -25.03 4.71
N LYS A 141 -27.67 -25.67 4.08
CA LYS A 141 -29.06 -25.68 4.57
C LYS A 141 -29.15 -26.27 5.98
N LYS A 142 -28.36 -27.31 6.29
CA LYS A 142 -28.33 -27.90 7.64
C LYS A 142 -27.73 -26.97 8.69
N LEU A 143 -26.74 -26.12 8.30
CA LEU A 143 -26.16 -25.12 9.22
C LEU A 143 -27.16 -24.02 9.58
N LEU A 144 -28.16 -23.78 8.72
CA LEU A 144 -29.18 -22.76 8.91
C LEU A 144 -30.51 -23.33 9.45
N ASP A 145 -30.54 -24.60 9.79
CA ASP A 145 -31.75 -25.23 10.31
C ASP A 145 -32.23 -24.50 11.58
N GLY A 146 -33.50 -24.09 11.59
CA GLY A 146 -34.10 -23.32 12.69
C GLY A 146 -33.80 -21.83 12.71
N ILE A 147 -33.06 -21.29 11.74
CA ILE A 147 -32.76 -19.85 11.60
C ILE A 147 -33.78 -19.23 10.64
N GLY A 148 -34.60 -18.29 11.14
CA GLY A 148 -35.65 -17.62 10.35
C GLY A 148 -35.24 -16.26 9.77
N ASP A 149 -34.29 -15.57 10.37
CA ASP A 149 -33.79 -14.27 9.89
C ASP A 149 -32.26 -14.26 9.89
N ILE A 150 -31.68 -13.66 8.85
CA ILE A 150 -30.22 -13.48 8.74
C ILE A 150 -29.62 -12.64 9.88
N LYS A 151 -30.45 -11.80 10.52
CA LYS A 151 -30.04 -10.99 11.69
C LYS A 151 -29.76 -11.83 12.92
N ASP A 152 -30.31 -13.04 13.00
CA ASP A 152 -30.08 -13.97 14.10
C ASP A 152 -28.71 -14.67 13.99
N ILE A 153 -28.07 -14.56 12.82
CA ILE A 153 -26.76 -15.15 12.57
C ILE A 153 -25.65 -14.22 13.10
N ARG A 154 -25.08 -14.61 14.24
CA ARG A 154 -23.94 -13.88 14.83
C ARG A 154 -22.61 -14.23 14.17
N TRP A 155 -22.49 -15.42 13.64
CA TRP A 155 -21.28 -15.98 13.08
C TRP A 155 -21.59 -16.66 11.75
N PHE A 156 -21.01 -16.10 10.66
CA PHE A 156 -21.14 -16.68 9.34
C PHE A 156 -20.12 -17.79 9.14
N ASN A 157 -20.59 -19.03 9.14
CA ASN A 157 -19.79 -20.21 8.84
C ASN A 157 -20.22 -20.81 7.51
N LEU A 158 -19.33 -21.51 6.85
CA LEU A 158 -19.59 -22.26 5.63
C LEU A 158 -18.98 -23.64 5.77
N PRO A 159 -19.53 -24.68 5.11
CA PRO A 159 -18.90 -26.01 5.06
C PRO A 159 -17.65 -25.96 4.16
N ILE A 160 -16.62 -25.22 4.62
CA ILE A 160 -15.40 -24.88 3.87
C ILE A 160 -14.54 -26.11 3.55
N GLU A 161 -14.71 -27.20 4.26
CA GLU A 161 -14.08 -28.50 4.01
C GLU A 161 -14.45 -29.09 2.66
N LEU A 162 -15.60 -28.69 2.10
CA LEU A 162 -16.06 -29.08 0.76
C LEU A 162 -15.46 -28.23 -0.37
N TYR A 163 -14.75 -27.15 -0.02
CA TYR A 163 -14.06 -26.30 -0.99
C TYR A 163 -12.69 -26.86 -1.34
N ASP A 164 -12.29 -26.58 -2.57
CA ASP A 164 -10.93 -26.77 -3.04
C ASP A 164 -10.54 -25.68 -4.03
N TYR A 165 -9.24 -25.53 -4.31
CA TYR A 165 -8.76 -24.55 -5.24
C TYR A 165 -8.14 -25.19 -6.48
N ASP A 166 -8.25 -24.48 -7.58
CA ASP A 166 -7.57 -24.78 -8.84
C ASP A 166 -6.92 -23.50 -9.40
N ILE A 167 -5.76 -23.67 -10.06
CA ILE A 167 -5.13 -22.61 -10.86
C ILE A 167 -5.17 -23.07 -12.32
N THR A 168 -5.93 -22.34 -13.13
CA THR A 168 -6.23 -22.73 -14.50
C THR A 168 -5.92 -21.61 -15.50
N GLN A 169 -5.67 -22.00 -16.73
CA GLN A 169 -5.64 -21.09 -17.87
C GLN A 169 -7.07 -20.61 -18.14
N SER A 170 -7.28 -19.31 -18.28
CA SER A 170 -8.63 -18.77 -18.44
C SER A 170 -9.26 -19.09 -19.81
N ASN A 171 -8.44 -19.38 -20.83
CA ASN A 171 -8.90 -19.71 -22.18
C ASN A 171 -9.56 -21.09 -22.30
N ASN A 172 -9.00 -22.12 -21.66
CA ASN A 172 -9.40 -23.51 -21.86
C ASN A 172 -9.68 -24.30 -20.58
N GLY A 173 -9.47 -23.68 -19.41
CA GLY A 173 -9.68 -24.29 -18.10
C GLY A 173 -8.65 -25.38 -17.73
N LEU A 174 -7.59 -25.56 -18.52
CA LEU A 174 -6.52 -26.49 -18.18
C LEU A 174 -5.71 -25.97 -16.99
N ARG A 175 -5.24 -26.87 -16.15
CA ARG A 175 -4.37 -26.50 -15.02
C ARG A 175 -3.06 -25.89 -15.51
N VAL A 176 -2.66 -24.82 -14.86
CA VAL A 176 -1.35 -24.20 -15.07
C VAL A 176 -0.27 -25.10 -14.46
N SER A 177 0.81 -25.34 -15.21
CA SER A 177 1.89 -26.21 -14.74
C SER A 177 2.70 -25.52 -13.64
N TYR A 178 3.17 -26.31 -12.67
CA TYR A 178 4.05 -25.81 -11.62
C TYR A 178 5.38 -25.28 -12.17
N SER A 179 5.89 -25.87 -13.25
CA SER A 179 7.12 -25.41 -13.92
C SER A 179 6.98 -24.00 -14.48
N ASP A 180 5.81 -23.63 -15.01
CA ASP A 180 5.56 -22.29 -15.53
C ASP A 180 5.42 -21.28 -14.38
N LEU A 181 4.66 -21.63 -13.34
CA LEU A 181 4.49 -20.78 -12.17
C LEU A 181 5.83 -20.50 -11.46
N ARG A 182 6.80 -21.42 -11.50
CA ARG A 182 8.13 -21.18 -10.92
C ARG A 182 8.89 -20.04 -11.59
N LEU A 183 8.59 -19.72 -12.83
CA LEU A 183 9.21 -18.64 -13.59
C LEU A 183 8.48 -17.29 -13.40
N ILE A 184 7.40 -17.27 -12.61
CA ILE A 184 6.69 -16.05 -12.21
C ILE A 184 6.77 -15.96 -10.68
N GLY A 185 7.77 -15.24 -10.19
CA GLY A 185 8.01 -15.07 -8.76
C GLY A 185 7.28 -13.86 -8.20
N ILE A 186 6.60 -14.03 -7.07
CA ILE A 186 6.13 -12.92 -6.24
C ILE A 186 6.90 -12.91 -4.93
N ASN A 187 7.35 -11.74 -4.51
CA ASN A 187 8.00 -11.54 -3.22
C ASN A 187 7.40 -10.31 -2.55
N SER A 188 6.98 -10.46 -1.30
CA SER A 188 6.38 -9.40 -0.49
C SER A 188 7.34 -8.97 0.59
N ILE A 189 7.48 -7.65 0.76
CA ILE A 189 8.15 -7.00 1.88
C ILE A 189 7.07 -6.36 2.73
N ASN A 190 6.78 -6.95 3.90
CA ASN A 190 5.77 -6.44 4.81
C ASN A 190 6.40 -5.43 5.78
N ALA A 191 5.60 -4.47 6.28
CA ALA A 191 6.05 -3.40 7.18
C ALA A 191 6.70 -3.91 8.48
N GLU A 192 6.20 -5.02 9.03
CA GLU A 192 6.65 -5.61 10.29
C GLU A 192 7.77 -6.65 10.15
N ARG A 193 8.30 -6.83 8.96
CA ARG A 193 9.25 -7.90 8.66
C ARG A 193 10.63 -7.62 9.24
N ASP A 194 11.14 -8.57 10.00
CA ASP A 194 12.52 -8.60 10.48
C ASP A 194 13.25 -9.82 9.90
N ASP A 195 13.71 -9.71 8.66
CA ASP A 195 14.40 -10.79 7.95
C ASP A 195 15.83 -11.05 8.45
N PHE A 196 16.35 -10.18 9.31
CA PHE A 196 17.68 -10.29 9.90
C PHE A 196 17.64 -10.39 11.44
N ALA A 197 16.53 -10.89 12.01
CA ALA A 197 16.44 -11.13 13.45
C ALA A 197 17.46 -12.18 13.90
N GLU A 198 17.79 -12.17 15.19
CA GLU A 198 18.73 -13.08 15.80
C GLU A 198 18.35 -14.55 15.55
N SER A 199 19.33 -15.40 15.36
CA SER A 199 19.31 -16.73 14.75
C SER A 199 18.38 -17.81 15.32
N ASN A 200 17.48 -17.50 16.25
CA ASN A 200 16.53 -18.46 16.82
C ASN A 200 15.23 -18.63 16.03
N THR A 201 15.04 -17.88 14.95
CA THR A 201 13.90 -18.07 14.06
C THR A 201 14.38 -18.41 12.66
N GLN A 202 14.03 -19.59 12.18
CA GLN A 202 14.39 -20.16 10.85
C GLN A 202 14.04 -19.27 9.64
N LYS A 203 13.68 -18.01 9.84
CA LYS A 203 13.21 -17.08 8.79
C LYS A 203 14.23 -15.99 8.42
N SER A 204 15.34 -15.85 9.14
CA SER A 204 16.14 -14.62 9.09
C SER A 204 17.07 -14.44 7.88
N ASN A 205 17.31 -15.46 7.05
CA ASN A 205 18.29 -15.38 5.95
C ASN A 205 17.77 -15.92 4.61
N ASP A 206 16.46 -15.94 4.39
CA ASP A 206 15.91 -16.60 3.21
C ASP A 206 16.37 -15.93 1.89
N ILE A 207 16.40 -14.59 1.82
CA ILE A 207 16.83 -13.88 0.61
C ILE A 207 18.32 -14.11 0.29
N LEU A 208 19.19 -14.00 1.29
CA LEU A 208 20.63 -14.23 1.10
C LEU A 208 20.91 -15.68 0.69
N THR A 209 20.25 -16.63 1.35
CA THR A 209 20.33 -18.05 1.02
C THR A 209 19.87 -18.34 -0.40
N LYS A 210 18.73 -17.77 -0.82
CA LYS A 210 18.21 -17.89 -2.20
C LYS A 210 19.18 -17.29 -3.22
N MET A 211 19.71 -16.10 -2.95
CA MET A 211 20.72 -15.47 -3.82
C MET A 211 21.95 -16.35 -4.00
N LEU A 212 22.50 -16.85 -2.89
CA LEU A 212 23.68 -17.72 -2.93
C LEU A 212 23.40 -19.01 -3.71
N ILE A 213 22.29 -19.71 -3.41
CA ILE A 213 21.93 -20.94 -4.12
C ILE A 213 21.77 -20.70 -5.63
N SER A 214 21.18 -19.57 -6.02
CA SER A 214 20.94 -19.27 -7.44
C SER A 214 22.19 -18.80 -8.19
N ALA A 215 23.13 -18.16 -7.48
CA ALA A 215 24.33 -17.56 -8.08
C ALA A 215 25.56 -18.47 -8.05
N LEU A 216 25.63 -19.49 -7.14
CA LEU A 216 26.75 -20.39 -7.03
C LEU A 216 26.82 -21.32 -8.23
N GLU A 217 27.95 -21.28 -8.92
CA GLU A 217 28.33 -22.26 -9.95
C GLU A 217 28.69 -23.62 -9.33
N ASP A 218 28.68 -24.66 -10.14
CA ASP A 218 29.02 -26.02 -9.65
C ASP A 218 30.45 -26.13 -9.11
N SER A 219 31.37 -25.34 -9.66
CA SER A 219 32.74 -25.20 -9.14
C SER A 219 32.79 -24.62 -7.73
N ASP A 220 31.92 -23.64 -7.41
CA ASP A 220 31.84 -23.02 -6.09
C ASP A 220 31.15 -23.95 -5.09
N LYS A 221 30.10 -24.66 -5.52
CA LYS A 221 29.48 -25.71 -4.70
C LYS A 221 30.44 -26.80 -4.32
N ALA A 222 31.30 -27.23 -5.29
CA ALA A 222 32.34 -28.22 -5.02
C ALA A 222 33.39 -27.74 -4.00
N LYS A 223 33.81 -26.46 -4.11
CA LYS A 223 34.73 -25.84 -3.12
C LYS A 223 34.13 -25.78 -1.73
N ILE A 224 32.84 -25.37 -1.63
CA ILE A 224 32.10 -25.29 -0.36
C ILE A 224 32.01 -26.69 0.27
N ASN A 225 31.65 -27.71 -0.51
CA ASN A 225 31.57 -29.08 -0.01
C ASN A 225 32.94 -29.58 0.47
N SER A 226 34.02 -29.32 -0.28
CA SER A 226 35.40 -29.71 0.14
C SER A 226 35.82 -29.00 1.44
N ALA A 227 35.52 -27.69 1.56
CA ALA A 227 35.81 -26.95 2.78
C ALA A 227 35.01 -27.47 3.99
N TYR A 228 33.76 -27.87 3.75
CA TYR A 228 32.90 -28.43 4.80
C TYR A 228 33.39 -29.83 5.24
N THR A 229 33.81 -30.66 4.31
CA THR A 229 34.48 -31.95 4.63
C THR A 229 35.72 -31.71 5.49
N SER A 230 36.60 -30.80 5.07
CA SER A 230 37.80 -30.46 5.84
C SER A 230 37.49 -29.93 7.26
N PHE A 231 36.36 -29.25 7.44
CA PHE A 231 35.89 -28.80 8.75
C PHE A 231 35.55 -29.99 9.67
N PHE A 232 34.85 -31.02 9.17
CA PHE A 232 34.54 -32.21 9.94
C PHE A 232 35.78 -33.06 10.20
N ASP A 233 36.66 -33.21 9.21
CA ASP A 233 37.98 -33.87 9.39
C ASP A 233 38.78 -33.20 10.51
N ALA A 234 38.72 -31.86 10.58
CA ALA A 234 39.44 -31.14 11.65
C ALA A 234 38.86 -31.41 13.04
N ILE A 235 37.52 -31.61 13.16
CA ILE A 235 36.87 -31.98 14.42
C ILE A 235 37.27 -33.41 14.81
N GLU A 236 37.18 -34.35 13.88
CA GLU A 236 37.49 -35.75 14.11
C GLU A 236 38.97 -35.98 14.54
N ASN A 237 39.88 -35.15 14.01
CA ASN A 237 41.31 -35.22 14.36
C ASN A 237 41.64 -34.53 15.70
N THR A 238 40.64 -34.04 16.45
CA THR A 238 40.90 -33.53 17.81
C THR A 238 41.08 -34.65 18.82
N GLU A 239 42.02 -34.48 19.75
CA GLU A 239 42.19 -35.45 20.86
C GLU A 239 40.90 -35.62 21.66
N THR A 240 40.08 -34.56 21.77
CA THR A 240 38.81 -34.57 22.50
C THR A 240 37.79 -35.48 21.83
N PHE A 241 37.62 -35.36 20.52
CA PHE A 241 36.70 -36.21 19.76
C PHE A 241 37.16 -37.68 19.83
N THR A 242 38.46 -37.95 19.59
CA THR A 242 39.02 -39.31 19.69
C THR A 242 38.77 -39.92 21.06
N LYS A 243 38.94 -39.15 22.15
CA LYS A 243 38.65 -39.64 23.52
C LYS A 243 37.19 -39.94 23.77
N ILE A 244 36.26 -39.19 23.13
CA ILE A 244 34.81 -39.40 23.30
C ILE A 244 34.35 -40.66 22.56
N VAL A 245 34.87 -40.90 21.37
CA VAL A 245 34.42 -42.01 20.51
C VAL A 245 35.23 -43.31 20.69
N THR A 246 36.36 -43.25 21.39
CA THR A 246 37.15 -44.46 21.70
C THR A 246 36.59 -45.12 22.94
N PRO A 247 36.12 -46.36 22.87
CA PRO A 247 35.57 -47.06 24.02
C PRO A 247 36.67 -47.34 25.08
N ASP A 248 36.21 -47.52 26.33
CA ASP A 248 37.08 -48.00 27.40
C ASP A 248 37.62 -49.40 27.01
N PRO A 249 38.87 -49.73 27.27
CA PRO A 249 39.47 -51.04 26.94
C PRO A 249 38.65 -52.24 27.44
N ASP A 250 37.93 -52.08 28.55
CA ASP A 250 37.09 -53.15 29.09
C ASP A 250 35.82 -53.43 28.28
N PHE A 251 35.42 -52.48 27.39
CA PHE A 251 34.25 -52.57 26.54
C PHE A 251 34.55 -52.58 25.03
N GLU A 252 35.81 -52.57 24.62
CA GLU A 252 36.27 -52.49 23.23
C GLU A 252 35.65 -53.58 22.35
N ASN A 253 35.68 -54.84 22.76
CA ASN A 253 35.11 -55.96 22.03
C ASN A 253 33.56 -55.87 21.90
N PHE A 254 32.88 -55.34 22.89
CA PHE A 254 31.42 -55.14 22.86
C PHE A 254 31.04 -53.99 21.96
N PHE A 255 31.87 -52.94 21.96
CA PHE A 255 31.66 -51.75 21.13
C PHE A 255 31.82 -52.05 19.64
N ASP A 256 32.87 -52.79 19.27
CA ASP A 256 33.18 -53.23 17.91
C ASP A 256 32.13 -54.16 17.30
N GLU A 257 31.42 -54.95 18.15
CA GLU A 257 30.32 -55.80 17.70
C GLU A 257 29.03 -55.05 17.41
N ILE A 258 28.81 -53.82 17.98
CA ILE A 258 27.53 -53.09 17.96
C ILE A 258 27.61 -51.79 17.19
N VAL A 259 28.76 -51.11 17.21
CA VAL A 259 28.93 -49.77 16.68
C VAL A 259 29.99 -49.74 15.59
N ASP A 260 29.59 -49.41 14.38
CA ASP A 260 30.49 -49.09 13.29
C ASP A 260 31.31 -47.81 13.58
N LYS A 261 32.31 -47.52 12.76
CA LYS A 261 33.09 -46.30 12.86
C LYS A 261 32.20 -45.04 12.93
N LEU A 262 32.38 -44.25 13.98
CA LEU A 262 31.70 -42.98 14.15
C LEU A 262 32.43 -41.88 13.38
N GLU A 263 31.67 -41.14 12.54
CA GLU A 263 32.15 -40.03 11.74
C GLU A 263 31.30 -38.77 11.96
N CYS A 264 31.92 -37.60 11.86
CA CYS A 264 31.23 -36.34 11.91
C CYS A 264 30.55 -36.03 10.57
N ILE A 265 29.23 -35.84 10.58
CA ILE A 265 28.47 -35.43 9.40
C ILE A 265 27.59 -34.24 9.73
N PRO A 266 27.21 -33.39 8.76
CA PRO A 266 26.27 -32.33 9.02
C PRO A 266 24.89 -32.91 9.35
N ASN A 267 24.23 -32.36 10.37
CA ASN A 267 22.89 -32.80 10.80
C ASN A 267 21.85 -32.71 9.67
N LEU A 268 22.00 -31.70 8.80
CA LEU A 268 21.15 -31.51 7.61
C LEU A 268 22.06 -31.41 6.37
N PRO A 269 22.34 -32.52 5.67
CA PRO A 269 23.37 -32.60 4.62
C PRO A 269 22.86 -32.04 3.29
N ASN A 270 22.41 -30.79 3.27
CA ASN A 270 22.06 -30.08 2.04
C ASN A 270 22.63 -28.67 2.03
N LEU A 271 23.01 -28.19 0.85
CA LEU A 271 23.63 -26.89 0.66
C LEU A 271 22.77 -25.75 1.21
N LYS A 272 21.44 -25.85 1.12
CA LYS A 272 20.51 -24.85 1.64
C LYS A 272 20.63 -24.69 3.16
N SER A 273 20.73 -25.77 3.91
CA SER A 273 20.88 -25.72 5.37
C SER A 273 22.24 -25.17 5.81
N ILE A 274 23.30 -25.43 5.05
CA ILE A 274 24.61 -24.84 5.28
C ILE A 274 24.56 -23.32 5.07
N LEU A 275 24.00 -22.89 3.95
CA LEU A 275 23.91 -21.46 3.57
C LEU A 275 22.92 -20.67 4.45
N SER A 276 21.90 -21.31 5.02
CA SER A 276 20.93 -20.64 5.90
C SER A 276 21.52 -20.18 7.24
N ASN A 277 22.69 -20.70 7.62
CA ASN A 277 23.43 -20.28 8.81
C ASN A 277 24.38 -19.09 8.57
N ILE A 278 24.43 -18.56 7.35
CA ILE A 278 25.27 -17.41 7.02
C ILE A 278 24.50 -16.12 7.41
N THR A 279 25.17 -15.23 8.13
CA THR A 279 24.68 -13.89 8.43
C THR A 279 25.61 -12.82 7.89
N LEU A 280 25.08 -11.60 7.72
CA LEU A 280 25.85 -10.47 7.24
C LEU A 280 26.39 -9.62 8.40
N LYS A 281 27.60 -9.09 8.20
CA LYS A 281 28.23 -8.10 9.07
C LYS A 281 28.39 -6.78 8.30
N SER A 282 28.12 -5.67 8.95
CA SER A 282 28.30 -4.33 8.40
C SER A 282 29.23 -3.53 9.33
N GLY A 283 30.45 -3.25 8.90
CA GLY A 283 31.51 -2.73 9.75
C GLY A 283 31.83 -3.72 10.89
N GLU A 284 31.87 -3.26 12.14
CA GLU A 284 32.16 -4.09 13.31
C GLU A 284 30.93 -4.82 13.88
N SER A 285 29.70 -4.54 13.40
CA SER A 285 28.45 -5.05 13.98
C SER A 285 27.77 -6.04 13.03
N TYR A 286 27.17 -7.08 13.60
CA TYR A 286 26.27 -7.97 12.85
C TYR A 286 25.03 -7.20 12.40
N LEU A 287 24.45 -7.59 11.27
CA LEU A 287 23.30 -6.89 10.69
C LEU A 287 22.10 -6.91 11.66
N TYR A 288 21.86 -7.99 12.39
CA TYR A 288 20.79 -8.08 13.38
C TYR A 288 20.95 -7.11 14.58
N GLN A 289 22.18 -6.63 14.82
CA GLN A 289 22.45 -5.63 15.86
C GLN A 289 22.16 -4.19 15.40
N ARG A 290 21.90 -3.98 14.11
CA ARG A 290 21.56 -2.68 13.54
C ARG A 290 20.06 -2.39 13.73
N GLY A 291 19.70 -1.13 13.76
CA GLY A 291 18.29 -0.73 13.81
C GLY A 291 17.48 -1.28 12.65
N LEU A 292 16.20 -1.56 12.89
CA LEU A 292 15.27 -2.19 11.93
C LEU A 292 15.24 -1.47 10.57
N GLY A 293 15.23 -0.13 10.57
CA GLY A 293 15.25 0.65 9.33
C GLY A 293 16.49 0.41 8.46
N TYR A 294 17.68 0.25 9.08
CA TYR A 294 18.88 -0.08 8.33
C TYR A 294 18.80 -1.50 7.73
N ARG A 295 18.27 -2.45 8.49
CA ARG A 295 18.05 -3.82 8.04
C ARG A 295 17.08 -3.88 6.86
N ASN A 296 15.98 -3.12 6.91
CA ASN A 296 15.01 -3.01 5.82
C ASN A 296 15.63 -2.45 4.54
N LEU A 297 16.50 -1.43 4.64
CA LEU A 297 17.24 -0.92 3.48
C LEU A 297 18.14 -1.98 2.84
N VAL A 298 18.89 -2.71 3.64
CA VAL A 298 19.76 -3.78 3.14
C VAL A 298 18.93 -4.89 2.49
N TYR A 299 17.78 -5.23 3.09
CA TYR A 299 16.87 -6.23 2.53
C TYR A 299 16.33 -5.80 1.17
N ILE A 300 15.82 -4.57 1.05
CA ILE A 300 15.35 -4.02 -0.22
C ILE A 300 16.46 -4.07 -1.28
N TYR A 301 17.67 -3.67 -0.91
CA TYR A 301 18.82 -3.72 -1.81
C TYR A 301 19.10 -5.14 -2.30
N LEU A 302 19.21 -6.10 -1.37
CA LEU A 302 19.49 -7.51 -1.71
C LEU A 302 18.38 -8.13 -2.57
N LEU A 303 17.13 -7.82 -2.29
CA LEU A 303 15.99 -8.31 -3.06
C LEU A 303 16.04 -7.83 -4.53
N PHE A 304 16.32 -6.55 -4.75
CA PHE A 304 16.42 -6.02 -6.10
C PHE A 304 17.66 -6.56 -6.86
N GLU A 305 18.79 -6.78 -6.18
CA GLU A 305 19.95 -7.46 -6.77
C GLU A 305 19.63 -8.93 -7.12
N PHE A 306 18.89 -9.63 -6.26
CA PHE A 306 18.41 -10.98 -6.55
C PHE A 306 17.55 -11.01 -7.81
N PHE A 307 16.58 -10.08 -7.96
CA PHE A 307 15.74 -10.00 -9.15
C PHE A 307 16.52 -9.65 -10.42
N ARG A 308 17.55 -8.82 -10.30
CA ARG A 308 18.42 -8.46 -11.43
C ARG A 308 19.23 -9.66 -11.94
N GLY A 309 19.64 -10.54 -11.04
CA GLY A 309 20.38 -11.78 -11.37
C GLY A 309 19.50 -12.96 -11.79
N ASN A 310 18.18 -12.89 -11.57
CA ASN A 310 17.26 -14.00 -11.80
C ASN A 310 16.74 -14.02 -13.25
N LYS A 311 16.68 -15.21 -13.85
CA LYS A 311 16.18 -15.44 -15.22
C LYS A 311 14.68 -15.79 -15.26
N ASN A 312 13.91 -15.31 -14.31
CA ASN A 312 12.45 -15.47 -14.33
C ASN A 312 11.80 -14.68 -15.49
N ALA A 313 10.66 -15.16 -15.95
CA ALA A 313 9.84 -14.44 -16.92
C ALA A 313 9.25 -13.17 -16.28
N LEU A 314 8.85 -13.24 -14.99
CA LEU A 314 8.40 -12.10 -14.21
C LEU A 314 8.89 -12.20 -12.76
N ASN A 315 9.39 -11.09 -12.22
CA ASN A 315 9.66 -10.89 -10.81
C ASN A 315 8.73 -9.76 -10.31
N LEU A 316 7.71 -10.12 -9.53
CA LEU A 316 6.79 -9.19 -8.91
C LEU A 316 7.28 -8.88 -7.49
N CYS A 317 7.58 -7.62 -7.21
CA CYS A 317 7.98 -7.12 -5.90
C CYS A 317 6.84 -6.31 -5.30
N CYS A 318 6.22 -6.81 -4.22
CA CYS A 318 5.22 -6.10 -3.44
C CYS A 318 5.86 -5.54 -2.18
N ILE A 319 5.85 -4.22 -2.01
CA ILE A 319 6.45 -3.54 -0.86
C ILE A 319 5.33 -2.86 -0.07
N GLU A 320 5.12 -3.30 1.17
CA GLU A 320 4.17 -2.67 2.08
C GLU A 320 4.89 -1.66 2.95
N GLU A 321 4.37 -0.44 2.94
CA GLU A 321 4.77 0.68 3.79
C GLU A 321 6.30 0.82 3.92
N PRO A 322 7.02 1.11 2.82
CA PRO A 322 8.48 1.25 2.84
C PRO A 322 8.96 2.32 3.82
N GLU A 323 8.08 3.24 4.24
CA GLU A 323 8.32 4.25 5.27
C GLU A 323 8.42 3.68 6.68
N ALA A 324 7.90 2.49 6.94
CA ALA A 324 7.92 1.88 8.26
C ALA A 324 9.37 1.73 8.76
N HIS A 325 9.62 2.27 9.95
CA HIS A 325 10.93 2.24 10.62
C HIS A 325 12.07 2.98 9.90
N LEU A 326 11.83 3.67 8.78
CA LEU A 326 12.85 4.45 8.07
C LEU A 326 12.88 5.91 8.53
N SER A 327 14.08 6.46 8.73
CA SER A 327 14.23 7.89 8.82
C SER A 327 13.90 8.57 7.49
N VAL A 328 13.55 9.86 7.51
CA VAL A 328 13.22 10.63 6.30
C VAL A 328 14.31 10.51 5.21
N ASN A 329 15.59 10.55 5.61
CA ASN A 329 16.71 10.45 4.66
C ASN A 329 16.81 9.04 4.07
N ASN A 330 16.64 8.01 4.90
CA ASN A 330 16.67 6.62 4.46
C ASN A 330 15.49 6.30 3.54
N LEU A 331 14.32 6.84 3.83
CA LEU A 331 13.15 6.70 2.97
C LEU A 331 13.35 7.36 1.61
N ARG A 332 13.94 8.56 1.57
CA ARG A 332 14.30 9.22 0.30
C ARG A 332 15.25 8.38 -0.53
N PHE A 333 16.26 7.79 0.12
CA PHE A 333 17.23 6.92 -0.55
C PHE A 333 16.55 5.64 -1.06
N ALA A 334 15.76 4.95 -0.23
CA ALA A 334 15.03 3.74 -0.60
C ALA A 334 14.10 3.99 -1.79
N THR A 335 13.33 5.08 -1.76
CA THR A 335 12.39 5.45 -2.83
C THR A 335 13.12 5.72 -4.15
N ASP A 336 14.24 6.46 -4.11
CA ASP A 336 15.09 6.68 -5.30
C ASP A 336 15.67 5.39 -5.85
N PHE A 337 16.13 4.51 -4.96
CA PHE A 337 16.70 3.23 -5.35
C PHE A 337 15.65 2.33 -6.02
N ILE A 338 14.45 2.22 -5.43
CA ILE A 338 13.34 1.44 -5.99
C ILE A 338 12.95 1.99 -7.38
N TYR A 339 12.76 3.30 -7.50
CA TYR A 339 12.41 3.94 -8.77
C TYR A 339 13.43 3.63 -9.86
N LYS A 340 14.70 3.90 -9.59
CA LYS A 340 15.79 3.67 -10.55
C LYS A 340 15.97 2.18 -10.90
N SER A 341 15.79 1.30 -9.93
CA SER A 341 15.93 -0.14 -10.13
C SER A 341 14.79 -0.71 -10.98
N THR A 342 13.55 -0.26 -10.76
CA THR A 342 12.41 -0.65 -11.60
C THR A 342 12.57 -0.15 -13.04
N GLN A 343 13.05 1.08 -13.24
CA GLN A 343 13.30 1.63 -14.58
C GLN A 343 14.45 0.92 -15.32
N LYS A 344 15.49 0.48 -14.60
CA LYS A 344 16.67 -0.20 -15.16
C LYS A 344 16.52 -1.72 -15.25
N GLY A 345 15.59 -2.30 -14.51
CA GLY A 345 15.46 -3.75 -14.30
C GLY A 345 15.02 -4.55 -15.52
N GLY A 346 14.86 -3.90 -16.68
CA GLY A 346 14.38 -4.57 -17.89
C GLY A 346 12.91 -4.98 -17.80
N SER A 347 12.46 -5.83 -18.72
CA SER A 347 11.05 -6.21 -18.85
C SER A 347 10.55 -7.18 -17.77
N SER A 348 11.43 -7.77 -16.96
CA SER A 348 11.06 -8.85 -16.03
C SER A 348 10.77 -8.41 -14.60
N LEU A 349 10.94 -7.13 -14.25
CA LEU A 349 10.68 -6.61 -12.91
C LEU A 349 9.45 -5.70 -12.89
N GLN A 350 8.49 -6.04 -12.05
CA GLN A 350 7.34 -5.19 -11.71
C GLN A 350 7.35 -4.90 -10.21
N THR A 351 7.12 -3.65 -9.83
CA THR A 351 7.11 -3.22 -8.43
C THR A 351 5.77 -2.59 -8.06
N LEU A 352 5.12 -3.13 -7.05
CA LEU A 352 3.90 -2.60 -6.46
C LEU A 352 4.22 -2.13 -5.04
N ILE A 353 3.84 -0.91 -4.69
CA ILE A 353 4.14 -0.31 -3.39
C ILE A 353 2.84 0.13 -2.75
N SER A 354 2.54 -0.30 -1.53
CA SER A 354 1.51 0.36 -0.72
C SER A 354 2.18 1.38 0.21
N SER A 355 1.64 2.60 0.30
CA SER A 355 2.27 3.65 1.10
C SER A 355 1.25 4.64 1.64
N HIS A 356 1.54 5.18 2.83
CA HIS A 356 0.88 6.32 3.44
C HIS A 356 1.81 7.56 3.52
N SER A 357 2.95 7.52 2.86
CA SER A 357 3.93 8.60 2.89
C SER A 357 3.79 9.55 1.70
N PRO A 358 3.48 10.85 1.92
CA PRO A 358 3.51 11.85 0.86
C PRO A 358 4.85 11.89 0.12
N LEU A 359 5.94 11.65 0.85
CA LEU A 359 7.29 11.65 0.30
C LEU A 359 7.49 10.56 -0.76
N VAL A 360 6.96 9.34 -0.51
CA VAL A 360 7.01 8.23 -1.46
C VAL A 360 6.21 8.58 -2.72
N ILE A 361 4.97 9.08 -2.53
CA ILE A 361 4.05 9.41 -3.61
C ILE A 361 4.60 10.55 -4.49
N ASN A 362 5.06 11.63 -3.85
CA ASN A 362 5.58 12.80 -4.57
C ASN A 362 6.84 12.48 -5.39
N LYS A 363 7.58 11.44 -5.01
CA LYS A 363 8.81 11.03 -5.67
C LYS A 363 8.57 10.06 -6.83
N LEU A 364 7.55 9.20 -6.76
CA LEU A 364 7.31 8.12 -7.71
C LEU A 364 6.39 8.49 -8.88
N GLU A 365 6.08 9.74 -9.06
CA GLU A 365 5.18 10.31 -10.08
C GLU A 365 3.70 9.96 -9.87
N LEU A 366 2.85 10.96 -9.97
CA LEU A 366 1.42 10.84 -9.71
C LEU A 366 0.70 9.86 -10.66
N THR A 367 1.20 9.72 -11.88
CA THR A 367 0.67 8.80 -12.89
C THR A 367 0.85 7.32 -12.53
N ASN A 368 1.72 7.03 -11.58
CA ASN A 368 1.90 5.68 -11.03
C ASN A 368 0.98 5.42 -9.82
N VAL A 369 0.22 6.42 -9.38
CA VAL A 369 -0.59 6.33 -8.16
C VAL A 369 -1.98 5.80 -8.48
N ILE A 370 -2.38 4.80 -7.70
CA ILE A 370 -3.71 4.18 -7.73
C ILE A 370 -4.34 4.37 -6.34
N VAL A 371 -5.50 5.00 -6.30
CA VAL A 371 -6.26 5.22 -5.08
C VAL A 371 -7.28 4.10 -4.91
N LEU A 372 -7.20 3.36 -3.81
CA LEU A 372 -8.24 2.41 -3.42
C LEU A 372 -9.32 3.14 -2.62
N SER A 373 -10.55 3.11 -3.10
CA SER A 373 -11.71 3.72 -2.45
C SER A 373 -12.90 2.77 -2.53
N GLY A 374 -13.27 2.18 -1.40
CA GLY A 374 -14.29 1.12 -1.36
C GLY A 374 -13.88 -0.06 -2.25
N ASN A 375 -14.76 -0.42 -3.19
CA ASN A 375 -14.51 -1.53 -4.13
C ASN A 375 -13.96 -1.06 -5.50
N ASN A 376 -13.32 0.12 -5.55
CA ASN A 376 -12.81 0.72 -6.78
C ASN A 376 -11.31 1.03 -6.68
N ALA A 377 -10.62 0.89 -7.81
CA ALA A 377 -9.26 1.35 -8.01
C ALA A 377 -9.26 2.53 -9.00
N ILE A 378 -8.77 3.68 -8.57
CA ILE A 378 -8.81 4.93 -9.33
C ILE A 378 -7.38 5.34 -9.68
N HIS A 379 -7.06 5.37 -10.96
CA HIS A 379 -5.78 5.86 -11.47
C HIS A 379 -5.78 7.37 -11.53
N LEU A 380 -4.77 8.01 -10.93
CA LEU A 380 -4.64 9.45 -11.01
C LEU A 380 -4.07 9.87 -12.36
N ILE A 381 -4.77 10.82 -12.99
CA ILE A 381 -4.39 11.38 -14.29
C ILE A 381 -3.89 12.81 -14.11
N ASP A 382 -2.65 13.04 -14.50
CA ASP A 382 -2.04 14.38 -14.59
C ASP A 382 -1.49 14.61 -16.02
N SER A 383 -2.42 14.72 -16.96
CA SER A 383 -2.11 14.77 -18.41
C SER A 383 -1.13 15.88 -18.81
N LYS A 384 -1.13 16.99 -18.09
CA LYS A 384 -0.23 18.15 -18.32
C LYS A 384 0.97 18.15 -17.37
N LYS A 385 1.10 17.16 -16.52
CA LYS A 385 2.14 17.04 -15.46
C LYS A 385 2.23 18.27 -14.54
N HIS A 386 1.15 19.02 -14.40
CA HIS A 386 1.14 20.25 -13.58
C HIS A 386 1.31 19.91 -12.11
N LEU A 387 0.51 18.97 -11.61
CA LEU A 387 0.58 18.54 -10.21
C LEU A 387 1.87 17.76 -9.95
N THR A 388 2.29 16.89 -10.85
CA THR A 388 3.58 16.18 -10.76
C THR A 388 4.75 17.16 -10.63
N ASN A 389 4.78 18.20 -11.46
CA ASN A 389 5.82 19.22 -11.40
C ASN A 389 5.74 20.09 -10.15
N TYR A 390 4.54 20.35 -9.63
CA TYR A 390 4.33 21.03 -8.37
C TYR A 390 4.87 20.21 -7.20
N LEU A 391 4.50 18.92 -7.11
CA LEU A 391 4.95 18.02 -6.05
C LEU A 391 6.47 17.82 -6.05
N ARG A 392 7.11 17.81 -7.23
CA ARG A 392 8.58 17.80 -7.34
C ARG A 392 9.24 19.04 -6.72
N LYS A 393 8.58 20.21 -6.84
CA LYS A 393 9.06 21.47 -6.25
C LYS A 393 8.73 21.58 -4.76
N ARG A 394 7.66 20.90 -4.33
CA ARG A 394 7.17 20.87 -2.93
C ARG A 394 7.05 19.43 -2.41
N PRO A 395 8.18 18.75 -2.17
CA PRO A 395 8.18 17.34 -1.80
C PRO A 395 7.49 17.05 -0.45
N ASN A 396 7.30 18.08 0.38
CA ASN A 396 6.62 17.96 1.67
C ASN A 396 5.11 18.25 1.59
N PHE A 397 4.57 18.59 0.40
CA PHE A 397 3.12 18.78 0.23
C PHE A 397 2.39 17.45 0.46
N ASP A 398 1.40 17.46 1.35
CA ASP A 398 0.67 16.26 1.69
C ASP A 398 -0.53 16.05 0.75
N ILE A 399 -0.27 15.37 -0.38
CA ILE A 399 -1.30 15.01 -1.36
C ILE A 399 -2.33 14.02 -0.77
N LEU A 400 -1.95 13.23 0.22
CA LEU A 400 -2.86 12.27 0.85
C LEU A 400 -3.94 12.99 1.66
N LYS A 401 -3.57 14.04 2.39
CA LYS A 401 -4.55 14.89 3.08
C LYS A 401 -5.57 15.45 2.11
N LEU A 402 -5.12 15.92 0.95
CA LEU A 402 -6.03 16.40 -0.09
C LEU A 402 -6.99 15.30 -0.56
N LEU A 403 -6.50 14.11 -0.87
CA LEU A 403 -7.30 13.08 -1.55
C LEU A 403 -8.16 12.23 -0.60
N LEU A 404 -7.67 11.98 0.62
CA LEU A 404 -8.27 10.99 1.52
C LEU A 404 -9.04 11.59 2.69
N SER A 405 -8.78 12.85 3.08
CA SER A 405 -9.51 13.47 4.19
C SER A 405 -11.00 13.64 3.89
N ASN A 406 -11.83 13.58 4.93
CA ASN A 406 -13.28 13.72 4.77
C ASN A 406 -13.68 15.16 4.45
N LYS A 407 -12.99 16.12 5.06
CA LYS A 407 -13.25 17.55 4.89
C LYS A 407 -11.92 18.26 4.66
N THR A 408 -11.80 18.98 3.56
CA THR A 408 -10.57 19.69 3.20
C THR A 408 -10.87 21.13 2.81
N VAL A 409 -10.14 22.06 3.38
CA VAL A 409 -10.12 23.46 2.98
C VAL A 409 -8.80 23.75 2.29
N LEU A 410 -8.84 24.13 1.02
CA LEU A 410 -7.68 24.62 0.28
C LEU A 410 -7.63 26.13 0.36
N VAL A 411 -6.47 26.65 0.74
CA VAL A 411 -6.20 28.09 0.83
C VAL A 411 -4.99 28.46 -0.03
N GLU A 412 -4.88 29.74 -0.37
CA GLU A 412 -3.83 30.20 -1.24
C GLU A 412 -2.47 30.22 -0.54
N GLY A 413 -2.42 30.69 0.70
CA GLY A 413 -1.17 30.84 1.43
C GLY A 413 -1.23 30.40 2.89
N THR A 414 -0.07 30.42 3.53
CA THR A 414 0.10 30.06 4.94
C THR A 414 -0.60 31.03 5.90
N THR A 415 -0.89 32.23 5.46
CA THR A 415 -1.59 33.24 6.28
C THR A 415 -3.05 32.88 6.52
N GLU A 416 -3.74 32.41 5.49
CA GLU A 416 -5.10 31.88 5.54
C GLU A 416 -5.13 30.60 6.39
N GLU A 417 -4.17 29.71 6.18
CA GLU A 417 -4.04 28.45 6.93
C GLU A 417 -3.89 28.72 8.45
N MET A 418 -2.98 29.63 8.84
CA MET A 418 -2.79 30.01 10.25
C MET A 418 -4.05 30.59 10.87
N LEU A 419 -4.73 31.49 10.19
CA LEU A 419 -5.95 32.12 10.67
C LEU A 419 -7.06 31.09 10.90
N ILE A 420 -7.30 30.23 9.93
CA ILE A 420 -8.37 29.22 10.01
C ILE A 420 -8.08 28.21 11.11
N ASN A 421 -6.84 27.72 11.18
CA ASN A 421 -6.43 26.77 12.23
C ASN A 421 -6.56 27.36 13.63
N ALA A 422 -6.20 28.64 13.84
CA ALA A 422 -6.37 29.31 15.13
C ALA A 422 -7.84 29.38 15.58
N ILE A 423 -8.74 29.62 14.63
CA ILE A 423 -10.18 29.70 14.91
C ILE A 423 -10.78 28.31 15.19
N LEU A 424 -10.43 27.32 14.39
CA LEU A 424 -10.86 25.93 14.60
C LEU A 424 -10.43 25.44 15.99
N TYR A 425 -9.19 25.76 16.39
CA TYR A 425 -8.67 25.41 17.70
C TYR A 425 -9.45 26.09 18.82
N ARG A 426 -9.67 27.41 18.70
CA ARG A 426 -10.41 28.19 19.71
C ARG A 426 -11.84 27.69 19.90
N ASN A 427 -12.53 27.33 18.82
CA ASN A 427 -13.91 26.89 18.85
C ASN A 427 -14.08 25.47 19.39
N ASN A 428 -13.00 24.75 19.75
CA ASN A 428 -13.02 23.32 20.04
C ASN A 428 -13.74 22.51 18.94
N GLU A 429 -13.81 23.05 17.72
CA GLU A 429 -14.34 22.32 16.60
C GLU A 429 -13.35 21.16 16.32
N ASN A 430 -13.90 19.95 16.11
CA ASN A 430 -13.14 18.71 15.97
C ASN A 430 -12.15 18.85 14.81
N VAL A 431 -10.96 19.37 15.09
CA VAL A 431 -9.87 19.63 14.14
C VAL A 431 -9.42 18.32 13.48
N SER A 432 -9.65 17.18 14.14
CA SER A 432 -9.31 15.85 13.63
C SER A 432 -10.06 15.41 12.37
N SER A 433 -11.16 16.10 11.99
CA SER A 433 -11.96 15.75 10.80
C SER A 433 -11.83 16.73 9.64
N LEU A 434 -11.16 17.88 9.84
CA LEU A 434 -11.00 18.95 8.86
C LEU A 434 -9.53 19.26 8.65
N GLU A 435 -9.05 19.14 7.42
CA GLU A 435 -7.71 19.50 7.01
C GLU A 435 -7.71 20.86 6.29
N VAL A 436 -6.85 21.76 6.73
CA VAL A 436 -6.59 23.04 6.06
C VAL A 436 -5.25 22.94 5.35
N ILE A 437 -5.20 23.20 4.05
CA ILE A 437 -4.01 22.97 3.23
C ILE A 437 -3.71 24.21 2.40
N SER A 438 -2.54 24.80 2.61
CA SER A 438 -2.01 25.87 1.76
C SER A 438 -1.35 25.32 0.52
N ILE A 439 -1.77 25.80 -0.66
CA ILE A 439 -1.15 25.42 -1.93
C ILE A 439 0.00 26.37 -2.34
N GLU A 440 0.17 27.51 -1.66
CA GLU A 440 1.22 28.54 -1.89
C GLU A 440 1.37 28.96 -3.37
N GLN A 441 0.28 28.94 -4.10
CA GLN A 441 0.22 29.41 -5.50
C GLN A 441 -1.24 29.61 -5.95
N THR A 442 -1.40 30.29 -7.08
CA THR A 442 -2.65 30.37 -7.81
C THR A 442 -2.78 29.20 -8.76
N GLY A 443 -3.73 28.34 -8.67
CA GLY A 443 -3.84 27.19 -9.58
C GLY A 443 -4.75 26.09 -9.03
N PHE A 444 -5.74 26.49 -8.27
CA PHE A 444 -6.70 25.59 -7.62
C PHE A 444 -7.35 24.56 -8.57
N THR A 445 -7.51 24.91 -9.87
CA THR A 445 -8.13 23.99 -10.84
C THR A 445 -7.46 22.63 -10.91
N THR A 446 -6.13 22.58 -10.88
CA THR A 446 -5.39 21.32 -10.93
C THR A 446 -5.67 20.44 -9.71
N PHE A 447 -5.77 21.05 -8.53
CA PHE A 447 -6.08 20.33 -7.29
C PHE A 447 -7.54 19.87 -7.25
N MET A 448 -8.48 20.71 -7.69
CA MET A 448 -9.89 20.32 -7.80
C MET A 448 -10.09 19.18 -8.79
N ASP A 449 -9.44 19.25 -9.96
CA ASP A 449 -9.53 18.20 -10.99
C ASP A 449 -9.03 16.84 -10.47
N VAL A 450 -7.92 16.81 -9.78
CA VAL A 450 -7.37 15.57 -9.22
C VAL A 450 -8.21 15.09 -8.03
N TRP A 451 -8.69 16.00 -7.18
CA TRP A 451 -9.59 15.64 -6.08
C TRP A 451 -10.89 15.00 -6.60
N LEU A 452 -11.46 15.55 -7.68
CA LEU A 452 -12.68 15.04 -8.32
C LEU A 452 -12.50 13.66 -8.96
N GLN A 453 -11.28 13.30 -9.39
CA GLN A 453 -11.04 11.92 -9.89
C GLN A 453 -11.37 10.88 -8.82
N VAL A 454 -11.09 11.19 -7.56
CA VAL A 454 -11.27 10.26 -6.43
C VAL A 454 -12.64 10.44 -5.76
N ASN A 455 -13.13 11.69 -5.64
CA ASN A 455 -14.20 12.04 -4.72
C ASN A 455 -15.48 12.55 -5.41
N LYS A 456 -15.56 12.48 -6.75
CA LYS A 456 -16.75 12.93 -7.48
C LYS A 456 -17.99 12.15 -7.02
N GLY A 457 -19.03 12.89 -6.61
CA GLY A 457 -20.28 12.29 -6.14
C GLY A 457 -20.22 11.62 -4.77
N ASN A 458 -19.10 11.66 -4.08
CA ASN A 458 -18.98 11.15 -2.71
C ASN A 458 -19.49 12.20 -1.72
N THR A 459 -20.72 12.04 -1.23
CA THR A 459 -21.38 12.98 -0.30
C THR A 459 -20.72 13.05 1.09
N LYS A 460 -19.88 12.09 1.44
CA LYS A 460 -19.12 12.08 2.72
C LYS A 460 -17.84 12.90 2.66
N LYS A 461 -17.36 13.22 1.46
CA LYS A 461 -16.15 14.01 1.24
C LYS A 461 -16.53 15.43 0.80
N LYS A 462 -15.96 16.43 1.44
CA LYS A 462 -16.21 17.84 1.14
C LYS A 462 -14.91 18.59 0.88
N LEU A 463 -14.90 19.44 -0.13
CA LEU A 463 -13.78 20.31 -0.47
C LEU A 463 -14.24 21.77 -0.51
N SER A 464 -13.59 22.64 0.23
CA SER A 464 -13.78 24.08 0.11
C SER A 464 -12.50 24.78 -0.35
N ILE A 465 -12.65 25.74 -1.22
CA ILE A 465 -11.57 26.58 -1.71
C ILE A 465 -11.80 28.01 -1.23
N ILE A 466 -10.81 28.59 -0.58
CA ILE A 466 -10.76 29.98 -0.17
C ILE A 466 -9.66 30.65 -0.96
N ARG A 467 -10.00 31.69 -1.73
CA ARG A 467 -9.07 32.38 -2.61
C ARG A 467 -9.25 33.89 -2.55
N ASP A 468 -8.17 34.59 -2.91
CA ASP A 468 -8.24 36.03 -3.11
C ASP A 468 -8.89 36.37 -4.48
N TYR A 469 -9.53 37.51 -4.57
CA TYR A 469 -10.19 37.98 -5.82
C TYR A 469 -9.17 38.41 -6.86
N ASP A 470 -8.14 39.12 -6.44
CA ASP A 470 -7.02 39.63 -7.27
C ASP A 470 -7.47 40.38 -8.53
N ASP A 471 -8.65 40.99 -8.48
CA ASP A 471 -9.24 41.73 -9.60
C ASP A 471 -9.35 40.90 -10.90
N ASN A 472 -9.64 39.60 -10.77
CA ASN A 472 -9.67 38.65 -11.89
C ASN A 472 -10.99 37.89 -11.98
N ASP A 473 -11.98 38.50 -12.63
CA ASP A 473 -13.31 37.92 -12.84
C ASP A 473 -13.27 36.62 -13.62
N SER A 474 -12.45 36.52 -14.65
CA SER A 474 -12.41 35.30 -15.47
C SER A 474 -11.92 34.08 -14.68
N THR A 475 -10.97 34.27 -13.78
CA THR A 475 -10.50 33.20 -12.88
C THR A 475 -11.54 32.91 -11.80
N LYS A 476 -12.22 33.93 -11.26
CA LYS A 476 -13.31 33.77 -10.31
C LYS A 476 -14.44 32.92 -10.91
N ASP A 477 -14.92 33.28 -12.10
CA ASP A 477 -15.99 32.55 -12.79
C ASP A 477 -15.60 31.11 -13.11
N LYS A 478 -14.36 30.89 -13.56
CA LYS A 478 -13.84 29.56 -13.82
C LYS A 478 -13.84 28.68 -12.57
N HIS A 479 -13.43 29.21 -11.41
CA HIS A 479 -13.42 28.45 -10.16
C HIS A 479 -14.84 28.27 -9.62
N GLN A 480 -15.72 29.29 -9.74
CA GLN A 480 -17.12 29.22 -9.30
C GLN A 480 -17.91 28.12 -10.03
N LYS A 481 -17.53 27.76 -11.23
CA LYS A 481 -18.13 26.67 -11.98
C LYS A 481 -18.01 25.33 -11.26
N TYR A 482 -16.91 25.08 -10.54
CA TYR A 482 -16.76 23.85 -9.74
C TYR A 482 -17.77 23.78 -8.60
N ASP A 483 -18.08 24.92 -7.96
CA ASP A 483 -19.11 25.02 -6.93
C ASP A 483 -20.51 24.70 -7.50
N THR A 484 -20.81 25.21 -8.69
CA THR A 484 -22.10 25.00 -9.37
C THR A 484 -22.28 23.57 -9.85
N ASP A 485 -21.22 22.96 -10.36
CA ASP A 485 -21.26 21.65 -11.02
C ASP A 485 -21.12 20.47 -10.03
N ASN A 486 -20.78 20.73 -8.75
CA ASN A 486 -20.51 19.68 -7.76
C ASN A 486 -21.07 20.03 -6.38
N ASP A 487 -21.91 19.17 -5.86
CA ASP A 487 -22.55 19.36 -4.53
C ASP A 487 -21.55 19.30 -3.36
N ASN A 488 -20.41 18.63 -3.54
CA ASN A 488 -19.40 18.43 -2.51
C ASN A 488 -18.19 19.35 -2.63
N ILE A 489 -18.26 20.37 -3.50
CA ILE A 489 -17.26 21.45 -3.61
C ILE A 489 -17.91 22.78 -3.31
N ARG A 490 -17.19 23.66 -2.61
CA ARG A 490 -17.53 25.08 -2.45
C ARG A 490 -16.34 25.96 -2.73
N VAL A 491 -16.55 27.03 -3.49
CA VAL A 491 -15.52 28.03 -3.79
C VAL A 491 -15.97 29.36 -3.21
N ARG A 492 -15.10 29.95 -2.38
CA ARG A 492 -15.33 31.25 -1.76
C ARG A 492 -14.17 32.18 -2.08
N THR A 493 -14.52 33.34 -2.57
CA THR A 493 -13.57 34.38 -3.00
C THR A 493 -13.73 35.59 -2.09
N THR A 494 -12.63 36.28 -1.74
CA THR A 494 -12.71 37.54 -1.01
C THR A 494 -13.63 38.53 -1.73
N THR A 495 -14.35 39.34 -0.95
CA THR A 495 -15.25 40.39 -1.48
C THR A 495 -14.47 41.58 -2.00
N LYS A 496 -13.33 41.84 -1.39
CA LYS A 496 -12.34 42.84 -1.81
C LYS A 496 -11.18 42.16 -2.53
N TYR A 497 -10.07 42.86 -2.64
CA TYR A 497 -8.90 42.41 -3.39
C TYR A 497 -8.20 41.21 -2.76
N THR A 498 -7.95 41.30 -1.42
CA THR A 498 -7.24 40.23 -0.67
C THR A 498 -7.89 39.95 0.68
N LEU A 499 -7.41 38.88 1.36
CA LEU A 499 -7.82 38.51 2.71
C LEU A 499 -7.70 39.68 3.68
N GLU A 500 -6.63 40.47 3.64
CA GLU A 500 -6.38 41.57 4.57
C GLU A 500 -7.45 42.67 4.46
N ASP A 501 -7.97 42.90 3.23
CA ASP A 501 -9.05 43.85 3.00
C ASP A 501 -10.35 43.39 3.68
N ASP A 502 -10.73 42.14 3.41
CA ASP A 502 -11.94 41.54 3.99
C ASP A 502 -11.83 41.39 5.52
N LEU A 503 -10.66 41.05 6.03
CA LEU A 503 -10.42 40.91 7.47
C LEU A 503 -10.51 42.26 8.19
N ALA A 504 -9.97 43.34 7.63
CA ALA A 504 -10.06 44.68 8.20
C ALA A 504 -11.47 45.25 8.15
N GLU A 505 -12.30 44.83 7.18
CA GLU A 505 -13.69 45.29 7.02
C GLU A 505 -14.69 44.46 7.82
N ALA A 506 -14.35 43.23 8.21
CA ALA A 506 -15.26 42.37 8.97
C ALA A 506 -15.68 43.02 10.29
N ASP A 507 -16.93 42.67 10.72
CA ASP A 507 -17.64 43.39 11.79
C ASP A 507 -16.81 43.56 13.08
N GLY A 508 -16.62 44.83 13.47
CA GLY A 508 -15.85 45.22 14.66
C GLY A 508 -14.32 45.08 14.53
N ASN A 509 -13.78 44.52 13.47
CA ASN A 509 -12.35 44.20 13.36
C ASN A 509 -11.46 45.42 13.29
N LEU A 510 -11.91 46.54 12.70
CA LEU A 510 -11.07 47.76 12.70
C LEU A 510 -10.71 48.21 14.15
N GLY A 511 -11.65 48.14 15.07
CA GLY A 511 -11.41 48.49 16.49
C GLY A 511 -10.50 47.49 17.16
N ARG A 512 -10.74 46.19 16.99
CA ARG A 512 -9.96 45.09 17.55
C ARG A 512 -8.50 45.12 17.05
N LEU A 513 -8.32 45.28 15.72
CA LEU A 513 -6.98 45.38 15.10
C LEU A 513 -6.22 46.64 15.56
N ASN A 514 -6.91 47.79 15.67
CA ASN A 514 -6.32 48.98 16.25
C ASN A 514 -5.81 48.77 17.68
N THR A 515 -6.58 48.03 18.48
CA THR A 515 -6.19 47.67 19.87
C THR A 515 -4.99 46.74 19.86
N LEU A 516 -5.06 45.66 19.09
CA LEU A 516 -3.99 44.64 18.99
C LEU A 516 -2.66 45.22 18.54
N PHE A 517 -2.69 46.09 17.53
CA PHE A 517 -1.46 46.70 16.96
C PHE A 517 -1.11 48.05 17.52
N LYS A 518 -1.86 48.55 18.52
CA LYS A 518 -1.70 49.87 19.13
C LYS A 518 -1.68 50.99 18.07
N LYS A 519 -2.64 50.93 17.14
CA LYS A 519 -2.82 51.90 16.04
C LYS A 519 -4.11 52.69 16.23
N LYS A 520 -4.32 53.71 15.40
CA LYS A 520 -5.52 54.55 15.43
C LYS A 520 -6.00 54.86 14.01
N TYR A 521 -6.03 53.84 13.16
CA TYR A 521 -6.55 53.99 11.80
C TYR A 521 -8.07 54.26 11.82
N LYS A 522 -8.49 55.16 10.96
CA LYS A 522 -9.91 55.55 10.89
C LYS A 522 -10.69 54.73 9.87
N THR A 523 -10.03 54.11 8.91
CA THR A 523 -10.63 53.35 7.84
C THR A 523 -10.08 51.91 7.80
N SER A 524 -10.94 50.99 7.33
CA SER A 524 -10.51 49.58 7.11
C SER A 524 -9.45 49.51 6.02
N ALA A 525 -9.48 50.40 5.04
CA ALA A 525 -8.48 50.46 3.96
C ALA A 525 -7.05 50.75 4.50
N ASP A 526 -6.93 51.75 5.40
CA ASP A 526 -5.62 52.08 6.02
C ASP A 526 -5.10 50.90 6.88
N MET A 527 -6.00 50.19 7.55
CA MET A 527 -5.66 49.00 8.33
C MET A 527 -5.23 47.86 7.41
N ALA A 528 -5.93 47.60 6.30
CA ALA A 528 -5.59 46.59 5.31
C ALA A 528 -4.19 46.85 4.71
N GLU A 529 -3.92 48.08 4.30
CA GLU A 529 -2.59 48.50 3.83
C GLU A 529 -1.50 48.31 4.89
N PHE A 530 -1.81 48.57 6.16
CA PHE A 530 -0.90 48.24 7.24
C PHE A 530 -0.72 46.70 7.30
N LEU A 531 -1.73 45.87 7.25
CA LEU A 531 -1.61 44.41 7.33
C LEU A 531 -0.76 43.86 6.18
N LYS A 532 -0.97 44.30 4.95
CA LYS A 532 -0.24 43.88 3.73
C LYS A 532 1.26 44.13 3.80
N LYS A 533 1.74 45.18 4.46
CA LYS A 533 3.18 45.53 4.54
C LYS A 533 4.06 44.49 5.25
N SER A 534 3.50 43.69 6.15
CA SER A 534 4.20 42.61 6.89
C SER A 534 3.20 41.46 7.10
N LYS A 535 2.68 40.93 6.02
CA LYS A 535 1.55 39.98 5.98
C LYS A 535 1.75 38.83 6.99
N ALA A 536 2.84 38.08 6.87
CA ALA A 536 3.10 36.91 7.69
C ALA A 536 3.21 37.23 9.21
N GLU A 537 3.99 38.25 9.58
CA GLU A 537 4.18 38.64 11.01
C GLU A 537 2.86 39.10 11.62
N ARG A 538 2.09 39.90 10.88
CA ARG A 538 0.86 40.47 11.41
C ARG A 538 -0.25 39.42 11.49
N MET A 539 -0.32 38.51 10.54
CA MET A 539 -1.26 37.41 10.60
C MET A 539 -0.94 36.46 11.75
N LEU A 540 0.35 36.19 12.01
CA LEU A 540 0.77 35.40 13.18
C LEU A 540 0.27 36.05 14.49
N ARG A 541 0.45 37.37 14.65
CA ARG A 541 -0.06 38.09 15.84
C ARG A 541 -1.56 38.08 15.97
N ILE A 542 -2.29 38.10 14.84
CA ILE A 542 -3.76 37.95 14.81
C ILE A 542 -4.13 36.55 15.28
N ALA A 543 -3.47 35.52 14.74
CA ALA A 543 -3.71 34.13 15.13
C ALA A 543 -3.41 33.91 16.63
N ASP A 544 -2.31 34.44 17.15
CA ASP A 544 -1.98 34.42 18.60
C ASP A 544 -3.09 35.08 19.43
N SER A 545 -3.60 36.23 19.00
CA SER A 545 -4.71 36.92 19.68
C SER A 545 -6.03 36.14 19.66
N ILE A 546 -6.23 35.32 18.62
CA ILE A 546 -7.39 34.41 18.54
C ILE A 546 -7.22 33.24 19.49
N LEU A 547 -6.02 32.70 19.61
CA LEU A 547 -5.69 31.57 20.51
C LEU A 547 -5.70 31.95 21.97
N ASP A 548 -5.56 33.25 22.31
CA ASP A 548 -5.58 33.75 23.68
C ASP A 548 -6.99 33.60 24.30
N GLU A 549 -7.13 32.66 25.22
CA GLU A 549 -8.40 32.35 25.90
C GLU A 549 -8.88 33.51 26.78
N GLU A 550 -7.98 34.39 27.26
CA GLU A 550 -8.34 35.57 28.03
C GLU A 550 -8.95 36.70 27.17
N ASN A 551 -8.72 36.65 25.86
CA ASN A 551 -9.28 37.60 24.91
C ASN A 551 -10.80 37.32 24.67
N LYS A 552 -11.66 38.11 25.33
CA LYS A 552 -13.12 37.98 25.25
C LYS A 552 -13.72 38.56 23.97
N ASP A 553 -12.97 39.35 23.22
CA ASP A 553 -13.44 39.97 21.96
C ASP A 553 -12.46 39.66 20.81
N PRO A 554 -12.46 38.41 20.32
CA PRO A 554 -11.54 37.99 19.24
C PRO A 554 -11.89 38.62 17.89
N ILE A 555 -10.94 38.56 16.98
CA ILE A 555 -11.10 38.96 15.59
C ILE A 555 -12.23 38.14 14.94
N SER A 556 -13.16 38.81 14.27
CA SER A 556 -14.25 38.18 13.52
C SER A 556 -13.76 37.64 12.17
N LEU A 557 -14.31 36.50 11.76
CA LEU A 557 -14.02 35.93 10.43
C LEU A 557 -14.64 36.76 9.31
N PRO A 558 -13.91 36.97 8.21
CA PRO A 558 -14.52 37.41 6.97
C PRO A 558 -15.62 36.46 6.49
N LYS A 559 -16.64 37.01 5.86
CA LYS A 559 -17.84 36.25 5.42
C LYS A 559 -17.53 35.06 4.54
N HIS A 560 -16.59 35.19 3.58
CA HIS A 560 -16.21 34.13 2.66
C HIS A 560 -15.56 32.93 3.38
N ILE A 561 -14.78 33.17 4.44
CA ILE A 561 -14.22 32.11 5.28
C ILE A 561 -15.31 31.44 6.12
N GLN A 562 -16.19 32.23 6.73
CA GLN A 562 -17.30 31.71 7.52
C GLN A 562 -18.20 30.78 6.68
N GLU A 563 -18.59 31.20 5.47
CA GLU A 563 -19.38 30.37 4.57
C GLU A 563 -18.68 29.09 4.14
N ALA A 564 -17.36 29.15 3.96
CA ALA A 564 -16.53 27.97 3.63
C ALA A 564 -16.53 26.96 4.80
N LEU A 565 -16.38 27.44 6.04
CA LEU A 565 -16.37 26.59 7.23
C LEU A 565 -17.78 26.05 7.56
N ASP A 566 -18.83 26.84 7.38
CA ASP A 566 -20.21 26.39 7.60
C ASP A 566 -20.62 25.27 6.62
N PHE A 567 -20.11 25.29 5.40
CA PHE A 567 -20.27 24.17 4.47
C PHE A 567 -19.60 22.87 4.98
N MET A 568 -18.54 22.98 5.76
CA MET A 568 -17.82 21.83 6.31
C MET A 568 -18.52 21.18 7.50
N LYS A 569 -19.47 21.88 8.12
CA LYS A 569 -20.30 21.29 9.19
C LYS A 569 -21.27 20.28 8.58
#